data_bb1be8581bb564bf58f9107cfaf66739
#
_entry.id   bb1be8581bb564bf58f9107cfaf66739
#
_cell.length_a   1.000
_cell.length_b   1.000
_cell.length_c   1.000
_cell.angle_alpha   90.00
_cell.angle_beta   90.00
_cell.angle_gamma   90.00
#
_symmetry.space_group_name_H-M   'P 1'
#
loop_
_entity.id
_entity.type
_entity.pdbx_description
1 polymer ?
#
loop_
_entity_poly.entity_id
_entity_poly.type
_entity_poly.pdbx_seq_one_letter_code
_entity_poly.pdbx_strand_id
1 'polypeptide(L)'
;MKVSIYTDGAARGNPDGPGGYGVVLEYVDPKGELHVKELSGGYVRTTNNRMELMAVIRGLEALNRPCEVELFSDSQYVVNAFNQHWIEGWIKKGWKRGKNEPVKNTDLWKRLLEAKKPHQVNFNWVK
;
A
#
# COMPACT_ATOMS: atom_id res chain seq x y z
N MET A 1 3.74 -12.97 14.12
CA MET A 1 4.88 -12.06 14.02
C MET A 1 4.35 -10.66 13.77
N LYS A 2 4.88 -9.69 14.48
CA LYS A 2 4.48 -8.28 14.32
C LYS A 2 5.52 -7.52 13.53
N VAL A 3 5.06 -6.82 12.49
CA VAL A 3 5.92 -6.07 11.59
C VAL A 3 5.40 -4.66 11.46
N SER A 4 6.30 -3.68 11.46
CA SER A 4 5.97 -2.30 11.10
C SER A 4 6.45 -2.04 9.68
N ILE A 5 5.59 -1.47 8.84
CA ILE A 5 5.93 -1.15 7.46
C ILE A 5 5.70 0.35 7.25
N TYR A 6 6.75 1.04 6.81
CA TYR A 6 6.72 2.47 6.51
C TYR A 6 6.82 2.61 5.00
N THR A 7 5.88 3.34 4.41
CA THR A 7 5.77 3.45 2.96
C THR A 7 5.78 4.91 2.52
N ASP A 8 6.39 5.16 1.36
CA ASP A 8 6.40 6.48 0.74
C ASP A 8 6.44 6.30 -0.77
N GLY A 9 5.70 7.14 -1.48
CA GLY A 9 5.67 7.11 -2.94
C GLY A 9 5.37 8.48 -3.48
N ALA A 10 5.98 8.81 -4.62
CA ALA A 10 5.78 10.10 -5.26
C ALA A 10 6.07 10.00 -6.74
N ALA A 11 5.45 10.88 -7.50
CA ALA A 11 5.74 11.05 -8.91
C ALA A 11 5.79 12.54 -9.25
N ARG A 12 6.55 12.86 -10.28
CA ARG A 12 6.65 14.23 -10.81
C ARG A 12 5.75 14.36 -12.01
N GLY A 13 5.25 15.56 -12.22
CA GLY A 13 4.43 15.86 -13.39
C GLY A 13 2.94 15.74 -13.12
N ASN A 14 2.17 16.32 -14.02
CA ASN A 14 0.72 16.35 -13.94
C ASN A 14 0.17 16.21 -15.36
N PRO A 15 -0.57 15.13 -15.68
CA PRO A 15 -1.14 14.18 -14.72
C PRO A 15 -0.18 13.08 -14.26
N ASP A 16 0.89 12.79 -15.00
CA ASP A 16 1.84 11.73 -14.66
C ASP A 16 3.27 12.11 -15.07
N GLY A 17 4.22 11.31 -14.62
CA GLY A 17 5.64 11.50 -14.92
C GLY A 17 6.48 10.44 -14.23
N PRO A 18 7.80 10.62 -14.18
CA PRO A 18 8.66 9.68 -13.48
C PRO A 18 8.37 9.68 -11.99
N GLY A 19 8.44 8.51 -11.37
CA GLY A 19 8.18 8.38 -9.96
C GLY A 19 8.80 7.14 -9.36
N GLY A 20 8.68 7.03 -8.04
CA GLY A 20 9.22 5.91 -7.31
C GLY A 20 8.57 5.73 -5.96
N TYR A 21 8.94 4.63 -5.30
CA TYR A 21 8.45 4.32 -3.97
C TYR A 21 9.59 3.79 -3.12
N GLY A 22 9.42 3.94 -1.80
CA GLY A 22 10.31 3.36 -0.82
C GLY A 22 9.51 2.66 0.26
N VAL A 23 10.08 1.61 0.81
CA VAL A 23 9.47 0.82 1.88
C VAL A 23 10.53 0.47 2.91
N VAL A 24 10.20 0.64 4.18
CA VAL A 24 11.04 0.15 5.27
C VAL A 24 10.21 -0.83 6.09
N LEU A 25 10.70 -2.05 6.23
CA LEU A 25 10.07 -3.06 7.09
C LEU A 25 10.94 -3.26 8.31
N GLU A 26 10.30 -3.26 9.49
CA GLU A 26 10.99 -3.48 10.75
C GLU A 26 10.28 -4.55 11.57
N TYR A 27 11.05 -5.46 12.16
CA TYR A 27 10.50 -6.32 13.18
C TYR A 27 11.55 -6.64 14.23
N VAL A 28 11.08 -6.88 15.45
CA VAL A 28 11.93 -7.27 16.55
C VAL A 28 11.75 -8.77 16.77
N ASP A 29 12.83 -9.53 16.74
CA ASP A 29 12.77 -10.98 16.90
C ASP A 29 12.58 -11.36 18.38
N PRO A 30 12.34 -12.66 18.69
CA PRO A 30 12.14 -13.09 20.08
C PRO A 30 13.34 -12.82 20.99
N LYS A 31 14.53 -12.62 20.44
CA LYS A 31 15.73 -12.29 21.20
C LYS A 31 15.90 -10.79 21.44
N GLY A 32 14.99 -9.97 20.91
CA GLY A 32 15.03 -8.53 21.05
C GLY A 32 15.87 -7.81 19.99
N GLU A 33 16.31 -8.50 18.96
CA GLU A 33 17.07 -7.87 17.88
C GLU A 33 16.15 -7.25 16.85
N LEU A 34 16.46 -6.02 16.44
CA LEU A 34 15.74 -5.31 15.41
C LEU A 34 16.25 -5.74 14.03
N HIS A 35 15.33 -6.13 13.17
CA HIS A 35 15.61 -6.44 11.78
C HIS A 35 14.95 -5.38 10.89
N VAL A 36 15.72 -4.82 9.96
CA VAL A 36 15.25 -3.78 9.05
C VAL A 36 15.52 -4.22 7.62
N LYS A 37 14.52 -4.08 6.76
CA LYS A 37 14.66 -4.35 5.33
C LYS A 37 14.11 -3.15 4.56
N GLU A 38 14.86 -2.70 3.56
CA GLU A 38 14.46 -1.60 2.71
C GLU A 38 14.20 -2.08 1.30
N LEU A 39 13.14 -1.56 0.68
CA LEU A 39 12.79 -1.83 -0.70
C LEU A 39 12.56 -0.50 -1.41
N SER A 40 12.87 -0.46 -2.70
CA SER A 40 12.57 0.72 -3.50
C SER A 40 12.37 0.30 -4.95
N GLY A 41 11.71 1.16 -5.71
CA GLY A 41 11.51 0.95 -7.14
C GLY A 41 11.13 2.24 -7.81
N GLY A 42 11.27 2.28 -9.13
CA GLY A 42 10.96 3.47 -9.90
C GLY A 42 10.31 3.13 -11.22
N TYR A 43 9.61 4.12 -11.77
CA TYR A 43 8.91 4.00 -13.05
C TYR A 43 9.15 5.27 -13.86
N VAL A 44 9.28 5.11 -15.17
CA VAL A 44 9.46 6.23 -16.07
C VAL A 44 8.20 7.10 -16.14
N ARG A 45 7.03 6.46 -16.02
CA ARG A 45 5.75 7.14 -16.12
C ARG A 45 4.74 6.53 -15.14
N THR A 46 4.29 7.34 -14.19
CA THR A 46 3.37 6.89 -13.14
C THR A 46 2.70 8.09 -12.47
N THR A 47 1.90 7.86 -11.44
CA THR A 47 1.24 8.91 -10.65
C THR A 47 1.60 8.77 -9.17
N ASN A 48 1.38 9.83 -8.39
CA ASN A 48 1.57 9.78 -6.94
C ASN A 48 0.77 8.64 -6.31
N ASN A 49 -0.52 8.54 -6.65
CA ASN A 49 -1.38 7.52 -6.05
C ASN A 49 -0.91 6.11 -6.39
N ARG A 50 -0.47 5.87 -7.62
CA ARG A 50 0.06 4.56 -7.99
C ARG A 50 1.33 4.22 -7.22
N MET A 51 2.21 5.19 -6.99
CA MET A 51 3.44 4.96 -6.23
C MET A 51 3.15 4.70 -4.75
N GLU A 52 2.18 5.39 -4.18
CA GLU A 52 1.74 5.11 -2.81
C GLU A 52 1.17 3.69 -2.69
N LEU A 53 0.36 3.27 -3.66
CA LEU A 53 -0.16 1.90 -3.69
C LEU A 53 0.94 0.88 -3.86
N MET A 54 1.90 1.12 -4.77
CA MET A 54 3.01 0.19 -5.01
C MET A 54 3.88 0.01 -3.76
N ALA A 55 4.10 1.08 -3.00
CA ALA A 55 4.87 0.98 -1.77
C ALA A 55 4.19 0.00 -0.79
N VAL A 56 2.88 0.12 -0.60
CA VAL A 56 2.13 -0.78 0.27
C VAL A 56 2.17 -2.21 -0.25
N ILE A 57 1.93 -2.38 -1.55
CA ILE A 57 1.92 -3.70 -2.20
C ILE A 57 3.27 -4.40 -2.00
N ARG A 58 4.37 -3.71 -2.32
CA ARG A 58 5.69 -4.30 -2.24
C ARG A 58 6.08 -4.62 -0.81
N GLY A 59 5.67 -3.77 0.14
CA GLY A 59 5.90 -4.04 1.56
C GLY A 59 5.21 -5.32 2.02
N LEU A 60 3.93 -5.47 1.68
CA LEU A 60 3.17 -6.67 2.06
C LEU A 60 3.66 -7.91 1.34
N GLU A 61 4.01 -7.80 0.04
CA GLU A 61 4.52 -8.93 -0.75
C GLU A 61 5.88 -9.42 -0.26
N ALA A 62 6.63 -8.59 0.44
CA ALA A 62 7.93 -8.97 0.99
C ALA A 62 7.82 -9.89 2.22
N LEU A 63 6.63 -10.00 2.81
CA LEU A 63 6.40 -10.86 3.96
C LEU A 63 6.22 -12.30 3.49
N ASN A 64 6.96 -13.22 4.07
CA ASN A 64 6.96 -14.63 3.65
C ASN A 64 6.13 -15.54 4.56
N ARG A 65 5.41 -14.96 5.51
CA ARG A 65 4.51 -15.68 6.43
C ARG A 65 3.41 -14.74 6.90
N PRO A 66 2.28 -15.27 7.42
CA PRO A 66 1.24 -14.39 7.98
C PRO A 66 1.78 -13.55 9.13
N CYS A 67 1.44 -12.25 9.11
CA CYS A 67 1.93 -11.28 10.08
C CYS A 67 0.80 -10.37 10.55
N GLU A 68 0.99 -9.83 11.76
CA GLU A 68 0.26 -8.64 12.19
C GLU A 68 1.09 -7.42 11.76
N VAL A 69 0.49 -6.54 10.99
CA VAL A 69 1.20 -5.43 10.36
C VAL A 69 0.62 -4.11 10.82
N GLU A 70 1.50 -3.23 11.31
CA GLU A 70 1.20 -1.80 11.45
C GLU A 70 1.81 -1.10 10.26
N LEU A 71 0.96 -0.59 9.37
CA LEU A 71 1.40 0.05 8.15
C LEU A 71 1.20 1.56 8.26
N PHE A 72 2.25 2.31 7.95
CA PHE A 72 2.27 3.76 8.05
C PHE A 72 2.45 4.38 6.66
N SER A 73 1.56 5.28 6.31
CA SER A 73 1.59 5.98 5.02
C SER A 73 1.14 7.43 5.22
N ASP A 74 1.73 8.35 4.46
CA ASP A 74 1.26 9.73 4.43
C ASP A 74 0.16 9.95 3.38
N SER A 75 -0.24 8.90 2.67
CA SER A 75 -1.30 8.96 1.66
C SER A 75 -2.67 8.77 2.29
N GLN A 76 -3.44 9.85 2.39
CA GLN A 76 -4.84 9.75 2.81
C GLN A 76 -5.65 8.91 1.84
N TYR A 77 -5.32 8.95 0.55
CA TYR A 77 -5.98 8.15 -0.47
C TYR A 77 -5.94 6.65 -0.13
N VAL A 78 -4.76 6.15 0.22
CA VAL A 78 -4.60 4.72 0.54
C VAL A 78 -5.22 4.40 1.91
N VAL A 79 -4.89 5.17 2.92
CA VAL A 79 -5.32 4.89 4.29
C VAL A 79 -6.85 4.97 4.43
N ASN A 80 -7.45 6.02 3.84
CA ASN A 80 -8.90 6.20 3.96
C ASN A 80 -9.69 5.15 3.19
N ALA A 81 -9.14 4.62 2.10
CA ALA A 81 -9.81 3.55 1.36
C ALA A 81 -10.10 2.34 2.26
N PHE A 82 -9.21 2.05 3.18
CA PHE A 82 -9.42 0.99 4.17
C PHE A 82 -10.20 1.48 5.38
N ASN A 83 -9.80 2.58 5.98
CA ASN A 83 -10.37 3.02 7.26
C ASN A 83 -11.79 3.58 7.11
N GLN A 84 -12.16 4.07 5.92
CA GLN A 84 -13.51 4.55 5.63
C GLN A 84 -14.32 3.57 4.79
N HIS A 85 -13.81 2.35 4.60
CA HIS A 85 -14.52 1.24 3.96
C HIS A 85 -14.94 1.52 2.51
N TRP A 86 -14.14 2.32 1.76
CA TRP A 86 -14.42 2.56 0.33
C TRP A 86 -14.33 1.28 -0.49
N ILE A 87 -13.41 0.39 -0.11
CA ILE A 87 -13.11 -0.82 -0.88
C ILE A 87 -14.29 -1.78 -0.91
N GLU A 88 -14.98 -1.96 0.23
CA GLU A 88 -16.17 -2.81 0.28
C GLU A 88 -17.24 -2.29 -0.68
N GLY A 89 -17.41 -0.97 -0.75
CA GLY A 89 -18.35 -0.36 -1.69
C GLY A 89 -17.95 -0.60 -3.14
N TRP A 90 -16.67 -0.49 -3.45
CA TRP A 90 -16.18 -0.75 -4.81
C TRP A 90 -16.41 -2.21 -5.23
N ILE A 91 -16.13 -3.14 -4.33
CA ILE A 91 -16.35 -4.57 -4.60
C ILE A 91 -17.83 -4.84 -4.88
N LYS A 92 -18.73 -4.30 -4.07
CA LYS A 92 -20.17 -4.45 -4.25
C LYS A 92 -20.65 -3.94 -5.60
N LYS A 93 -20.04 -2.89 -6.12
CA LYS A 93 -20.41 -2.26 -7.38
C LYS A 93 -19.63 -2.79 -8.58
N GLY A 94 -18.85 -3.86 -8.40
CA GLY A 94 -18.04 -4.43 -9.47
C GLY A 94 -16.88 -3.54 -9.89
N TRP A 95 -16.29 -2.81 -8.95
CA TRP A 95 -15.18 -1.88 -9.17
C TRP A 95 -15.56 -0.69 -10.05
N LYS A 96 -16.77 -0.19 -9.85
CA LYS A 96 -17.28 1.00 -10.55
C LYS A 96 -17.63 2.07 -9.53
N ARG A 97 -17.32 3.33 -9.86
CA ARG A 97 -17.56 4.50 -9.00
C ARG A 97 -18.94 5.11 -9.19
N GLY A 98 -19.59 4.83 -10.27
CA GLY A 98 -20.88 5.38 -10.63
C GLY A 98 -21.42 4.61 -11.80
N LYS A 99 -22.26 5.24 -12.64
CA LYS A 99 -22.75 4.59 -13.85
C LYS A 99 -21.59 4.33 -14.80
N ASN A 100 -21.13 3.08 -14.88
CA ASN A 100 -20.13 2.63 -15.86
C ASN A 100 -18.74 3.29 -15.75
N GLU A 101 -18.46 4.02 -14.66
CA GLU A 101 -17.16 4.64 -14.48
C GLU A 101 -16.29 3.74 -13.61
N PRO A 102 -15.15 3.22 -14.12
CA PRO A 102 -14.31 2.33 -13.33
C PRO A 102 -13.62 3.07 -12.18
N VAL A 103 -13.34 2.36 -11.11
CA VAL A 103 -12.49 2.86 -10.03
C VAL A 103 -11.08 3.03 -10.58
N LYS A 104 -10.42 4.16 -10.28
CA LYS A 104 -9.04 4.39 -10.70
C LYS A 104 -8.11 3.40 -9.99
N ASN A 105 -7.08 2.96 -10.70
CA ASN A 105 -6.04 2.09 -10.16
C ASN A 105 -6.57 0.72 -9.69
N THR A 106 -7.65 0.25 -10.30
CA THR A 106 -8.27 -1.04 -9.94
C THR A 106 -7.26 -2.18 -9.95
N ASP A 107 -6.36 -2.20 -10.93
CA ASP A 107 -5.30 -3.21 -11.03
C ASP A 107 -4.46 -3.28 -9.75
N LEU A 108 -4.02 -2.13 -9.25
CA LEU A 108 -3.20 -2.06 -8.05
C LEU A 108 -4.02 -2.33 -6.78
N TRP A 109 -5.25 -1.85 -6.72
CA TRP A 109 -6.12 -2.16 -5.57
C TRP A 109 -6.35 -3.65 -5.43
N LYS A 110 -6.60 -4.35 -6.53
CA LYS A 110 -6.78 -5.81 -6.50
C LYS A 110 -5.52 -6.53 -6.07
N ARG A 111 -4.37 -6.10 -6.58
CA ARG A 111 -3.08 -6.67 -6.17
C ARG A 111 -2.79 -6.44 -4.70
N LEU A 112 -3.13 -5.25 -4.19
CA LEU A 112 -2.97 -4.93 -2.77
C LEU A 112 -3.83 -5.84 -1.91
N LEU A 113 -5.09 -6.07 -2.28
CA LEU A 113 -5.97 -6.95 -1.53
C LEU A 113 -5.45 -8.38 -1.48
N GLU A 114 -4.89 -8.88 -2.58
CA GLU A 114 -4.26 -10.21 -2.59
C GLU A 114 -3.04 -10.25 -1.68
N ALA A 115 -2.20 -9.23 -1.72
CA ALA A 115 -1.00 -9.16 -0.87
C ALA A 115 -1.37 -9.05 0.61
N LYS A 116 -2.47 -8.40 0.92
CA LYS A 116 -2.95 -8.20 2.29
C LYS A 116 -3.59 -9.46 2.88
N LYS A 117 -4.13 -10.32 2.03
CA LYS A 117 -5.00 -11.44 2.43
C LYS A 117 -4.46 -12.31 3.56
N PRO A 118 -3.17 -12.71 3.58
CA PRO A 118 -2.62 -13.55 4.65
C PRO A 118 -2.39 -12.81 5.96
N HIS A 119 -2.53 -11.50 5.99
CA HIS A 119 -2.08 -10.68 7.11
C HIS A 119 -3.21 -9.94 7.78
N GLN A 120 -3.00 -9.56 9.05
CA GLN A 120 -3.84 -8.57 9.73
C GLN A 120 -3.13 -7.23 9.62
N VAL A 121 -3.72 -6.28 8.90
CA VAL A 121 -3.07 -5.01 8.61
C VAL A 121 -3.90 -3.86 9.18
N ASN A 122 -3.26 -3.05 10.01
CA ASN A 122 -3.81 -1.78 10.46
C ASN A 122 -3.15 -0.67 9.67
N PHE A 123 -3.96 0.17 9.05
CA PHE A 123 -3.48 1.30 8.26
C PHE A 123 -3.49 2.56 9.11
N ASN A 124 -2.33 3.20 9.22
CA ASN A 124 -2.12 4.39 10.03
C ASN A 124 -1.67 5.54 9.12
N TRP A 125 -2.41 6.65 9.19
CA TRP A 125 -2.02 7.84 8.45
C TRP A 125 -1.03 8.65 9.27
N VAL A 126 0.08 9.03 8.64
CA VAL A 126 1.09 9.89 9.27
C VAL A 126 1.28 11.14 8.42
N LYS A 127 1.49 12.23 9.07
CA LYS A 127 1.60 13.52 8.41
C LYS A 127 3.02 13.77 7.90
#